data_6207d8626789dbb4a0cb6b92d47fb90f
#
_entry.id   6207d8626789dbb4a0cb6b92d47fb90f
#
_cell.length_a   1.000
_cell.length_b   1.000
_cell.length_c   1.000
_cell.angle_alpha   90.00
_cell.angle_beta   90.00
_cell.angle_gamma   90.00
#
_symmetry.space_group_name_H-M   'P 1'
#
loop_
_entity.id
_entity.type
_entity.pdbx_description
1 polymer ?
#
loop_
_entity_poly.entity_id
_entity_poly.type
_entity_poly.pdbx_seq_one_letter_code
_entity_poly.pdbx_strand_id
1 'polypeptide(L)'
;MIIIMEHRATEAQSQKVIDFLKSNGFQVRYNIGEVHTVIDAIGDKTTITPGRLAAFDGVKEVKIIREPFRLASRDRKKEDTVITFSNGVKIGGNNPPVLMAGPCSVEDNYDNLLQVATAVKEVGGQFLRGGAFKPRTSPYDFQGYEEKALKHLKRAGEETGLLVVSELMDASDLPMMIDYVDVLQIGARNVQNFKLLKAVGKVDKPVILKRGLASTIREYLLAAEHIMYNGNPNVILCERGIRSFDSAFTRNVMDIASIPVIKKYSHLPIIVDPSHGTGQKYLIEPMAKAGLVVGADGVMIEVHHDPENALSDGKQSLSIPMFKEVMTRLNEFSNLVRQVV
;
A
#
# COMPACT_ATOMS: atom_id res chain seq x y z
N MET A 1 6.43 12.38 22.19
CA MET A 1 5.73 11.59 23.24
C MET A 1 4.27 11.98 23.24
N ILE A 2 3.38 11.05 23.58
CA ILE A 2 1.96 11.33 23.80
C ILE A 2 1.69 11.14 25.28
N ILE A 3 1.16 12.14 25.93
CA ILE A 3 0.72 12.10 27.31
C ILE A 3 -0.82 12.07 27.31
N ILE A 4 -1.39 11.03 27.86
CA ILE A 4 -2.84 10.83 27.99
C ILE A 4 -3.22 11.20 29.41
N MET A 5 -4.07 12.21 29.54
CA MET A 5 -4.58 12.64 30.83
C MET A 5 -5.74 11.73 31.27
N GLU A 6 -5.97 11.62 32.57
CA GLU A 6 -7.15 10.94 33.11
C GLU A 6 -8.44 11.65 32.69
N HIS A 7 -9.53 10.92 32.63
CA HIS A 7 -10.85 11.44 32.20
C HIS A 7 -11.32 12.61 33.07
N ARG A 8 -10.91 12.63 34.34
CA ARG A 8 -11.25 13.69 35.31
C ARG A 8 -10.11 14.66 35.57
N ALA A 9 -9.05 14.65 34.76
CA ALA A 9 -7.95 15.57 34.91
C ALA A 9 -8.43 17.02 34.68
N THR A 10 -8.07 17.90 35.61
CA THR A 10 -8.43 19.32 35.49
C THR A 10 -7.55 20.03 34.46
N GLU A 11 -8.03 21.16 33.95
CA GLU A 11 -7.25 22.02 33.05
C GLU A 11 -5.94 22.46 33.67
N ALA A 12 -5.96 22.76 34.98
CA ALA A 12 -4.75 23.12 35.73
C ALA A 12 -3.71 22.01 35.80
N GLN A 13 -4.12 20.75 35.89
CA GLN A 13 -3.22 19.60 35.83
C GLN A 13 -2.61 19.44 34.43
N SER A 14 -3.43 19.55 33.38
CA SER A 14 -2.96 19.50 32.00
C SER A 14 -1.97 20.64 31.71
N GLN A 15 -2.25 21.86 32.20
CA GLN A 15 -1.40 23.02 32.01
C GLN A 15 -0.02 22.86 32.71
N LYS A 16 0.04 22.26 33.90
CA LYS A 16 1.31 21.95 34.57
C LYS A 16 2.20 21.02 33.72
N VAL A 17 1.62 20.01 33.10
CA VAL A 17 2.34 19.11 32.20
C VAL A 17 2.85 19.87 30.96
N ILE A 18 2.01 20.70 30.36
CA ILE A 18 2.35 21.55 29.21
C ILE A 18 3.51 22.48 29.54
N ASP A 19 3.45 23.18 30.66
CA ASP A 19 4.49 24.13 31.06
C ASP A 19 5.81 23.41 31.34
N PHE A 20 5.77 22.26 31.99
CA PHE A 20 6.95 21.44 32.21
C PHE A 20 7.57 20.96 30.88
N LEU A 21 6.78 20.54 29.91
CA LEU A 21 7.26 20.13 28.58
C LEU A 21 7.88 21.32 27.85
N LYS A 22 7.23 22.49 27.85
CA LYS A 22 7.74 23.71 27.20
C LYS A 22 9.05 24.19 27.84
N SER A 23 9.18 24.17 29.19
CA SER A 23 10.40 24.55 29.88
C SER A 23 11.59 23.62 29.60
N ASN A 24 11.33 22.41 29.14
CA ASN A 24 12.35 21.45 28.71
C ASN A 24 12.53 21.41 27.17
N GLY A 25 12.10 22.42 26.43
CA GLY A 25 12.37 22.60 25.00
C GLY A 25 11.42 21.81 24.06
N PHE A 26 10.31 21.28 24.59
CA PHE A 26 9.33 20.60 23.74
C PHE A 26 8.34 21.59 23.12
N GLN A 27 8.04 21.38 21.84
CA GLN A 27 6.82 21.94 21.25
C GLN A 27 5.64 21.07 21.68
N VAL A 28 4.58 21.72 22.15
CA VAL A 28 3.42 21.04 22.69
C VAL A 28 2.18 21.37 21.87
N ARG A 29 1.47 20.32 21.48
CA ARG A 29 0.09 20.42 20.95
C ARG A 29 -0.80 19.63 21.91
N TYR A 30 -1.97 20.16 22.24
CA TYR A 30 -2.93 19.40 23.03
C TYR A 30 -4.30 19.43 22.36
N ASN A 31 -5.04 18.36 22.56
CA ASN A 31 -6.39 18.19 22.03
C ASN A 31 -7.28 17.69 23.17
N ILE A 32 -8.37 18.39 23.40
CA ILE A 32 -9.40 18.00 24.38
C ILE A 32 -10.37 17.09 23.62
N GLY A 33 -10.24 15.76 23.84
CA GLY A 33 -11.18 14.79 23.29
C GLY A 33 -12.37 14.56 24.22
N GLU A 34 -13.45 13.99 23.73
CA GLU A 34 -14.67 13.69 24.51
C GLU A 34 -14.40 12.77 25.72
N VAL A 35 -13.37 11.90 25.64
CA VAL A 35 -13.06 10.93 26.70
C VAL A 35 -11.76 11.26 27.44
N HIS A 36 -10.73 11.75 26.74
CA HIS A 36 -9.42 12.06 27.32
C HIS A 36 -8.78 13.28 26.66
N THR A 37 -8.13 14.11 27.47
CA THR A 37 -7.22 15.13 26.95
C THR A 37 -5.89 14.46 26.58
N VAL A 38 -5.40 14.74 25.39
CA VAL A 38 -4.14 14.20 24.85
C VAL A 38 -3.18 15.34 24.61
N ILE A 39 -1.96 15.24 25.18
CA ILE A 39 -0.88 16.22 25.03
C ILE A 39 0.22 15.59 24.17
N ASP A 40 0.45 16.16 22.99
CA ASP A 40 1.54 15.77 22.09
C ASP A 40 2.78 16.60 22.38
N ALA A 41 3.87 15.95 22.81
CA ALA A 41 5.17 16.58 23.03
C ALA A 41 6.13 16.21 21.88
N ILE A 42 6.59 17.23 21.16
CA ILE A 42 7.52 17.13 20.03
C ILE A 42 8.84 17.77 20.44
N GLY A 43 9.90 16.98 20.55
CA GLY A 43 11.22 17.42 21.01
C GLY A 43 12.19 16.27 21.22
N ASP A 44 13.37 16.58 21.78
CA ASP A 44 14.36 15.55 22.09
C ASP A 44 13.88 14.70 23.27
N LYS A 45 13.61 13.43 22.99
CA LYS A 45 13.08 12.46 23.96
C LYS A 45 14.11 12.00 24.99
N THR A 46 15.37 12.36 24.82
CA THR A 46 16.45 12.00 25.77
C THR A 46 16.47 12.90 27.00
N THR A 47 15.85 14.07 26.93
CA THR A 47 15.85 15.07 27.99
C THR A 47 14.86 14.79 29.13
N ILE A 48 13.79 14.02 28.86
CA ILE A 48 12.76 13.70 29.85
C ILE A 48 12.41 12.21 29.80
N THR A 49 12.47 11.53 30.95
CA THR A 49 12.02 10.14 31.04
C THR A 49 10.50 10.06 31.14
N PRO A 50 9.86 9.02 30.54
CA PRO A 50 8.41 8.80 30.66
C PRO A 50 7.93 8.70 32.10
N GLY A 51 8.73 8.09 32.97
CA GLY A 51 8.41 7.97 34.41
C GLY A 51 8.25 9.31 35.11
N ARG A 52 9.04 10.31 34.70
CA ARG A 52 8.93 11.67 35.26
C ARG A 52 7.63 12.37 34.85
N LEU A 53 7.14 12.11 33.63
CA LEU A 53 5.85 12.63 33.17
C LEU A 53 4.67 11.85 33.78
N ALA A 54 4.82 10.55 33.95
CA ALA A 54 3.79 9.70 34.57
C ALA A 54 3.58 10.03 36.08
N ALA A 55 4.54 10.72 36.70
CA ALA A 55 4.44 11.15 38.11
C ALA A 55 3.61 12.44 38.28
N PHE A 56 3.20 13.11 37.21
CA PHE A 56 2.32 14.27 37.34
C PHE A 56 0.88 13.85 37.64
N ASP A 57 0.26 14.55 38.57
CA ASP A 57 -1.15 14.35 38.91
C ASP A 57 -2.04 14.51 37.65
N GLY A 58 -2.95 13.59 37.44
CA GLY A 58 -3.87 13.59 36.32
C GLY A 58 -3.29 13.00 35.02
N VAL A 59 -2.05 12.51 35.03
CA VAL A 59 -1.48 11.74 33.90
C VAL A 59 -1.87 10.27 34.05
N LYS A 60 -2.62 9.75 33.08
CA LYS A 60 -3.01 8.33 33.02
C LYS A 60 -1.89 7.46 32.43
N GLU A 61 -1.31 7.92 31.33
CA GLU A 61 -0.31 7.14 30.57
C GLU A 61 0.61 8.06 29.77
N VAL A 62 1.87 7.68 29.65
CA VAL A 62 2.86 8.35 28.78
C VAL A 62 3.33 7.35 27.74
N LYS A 63 2.98 7.61 26.47
CA LYS A 63 3.41 6.79 25.32
C LYS A 63 4.60 7.44 24.62
N ILE A 64 5.71 6.73 24.57
CA ILE A 64 6.80 7.12 23.68
C ILE A 64 6.40 6.72 22.28
N ILE A 65 6.17 7.70 21.39
CA ILE A 65 6.08 7.41 19.97
C ILE A 65 7.49 7.02 19.54
N ARG A 66 7.72 5.73 19.32
CA ARG A 66 8.99 5.19 18.86
C ARG A 66 9.21 5.48 17.38
N GLU A 67 8.11 5.51 16.61
CA GLU A 67 8.14 5.69 15.17
C GLU A 67 7.65 7.10 14.74
N PRO A 68 8.23 7.68 13.68
CA PRO A 68 7.86 9.03 13.22
C PRO A 68 6.49 9.08 12.50
N PHE A 69 5.99 7.94 12.00
CA PHE A 69 4.64 7.81 11.43
C PHE A 69 3.63 7.54 12.55
N ARG A 70 2.48 8.20 12.50
CA ARG A 70 1.47 8.16 13.56
C ARG A 70 0.17 7.52 13.09
N LEU A 71 -0.40 8.04 12.01
CA LEU A 71 -1.67 7.53 11.46
C LEU A 71 -1.54 6.10 10.95
N ALA A 72 -0.42 5.77 10.31
CA ALA A 72 -0.11 4.44 9.83
C ALA A 72 0.37 3.48 10.94
N SER A 73 0.58 3.97 12.18
CA SER A 73 1.17 3.19 13.28
C SER A 73 0.16 2.28 13.96
N ARG A 74 0.62 1.07 14.27
CA ARG A 74 -0.10 0.12 15.15
C ARG A 74 -0.31 0.68 16.58
N ASP A 75 0.50 1.65 17.01
CA ASP A 75 0.30 2.32 18.31
C ASP A 75 -0.97 3.16 18.32
N ARG A 76 -1.38 3.71 17.17
CA ARG A 76 -2.62 4.48 17.05
C ARG A 76 -3.85 3.59 16.86
N LYS A 77 -3.74 2.56 16.03
CA LYS A 77 -4.83 1.64 15.72
C LYS A 77 -4.34 0.21 15.88
N LYS A 78 -4.89 -0.51 16.86
CA LYS A 78 -4.49 -1.88 17.20
C LYS A 78 -5.04 -2.89 16.20
N GLU A 79 -6.26 -2.67 15.73
CA GLU A 79 -6.95 -3.51 14.77
C GLU A 79 -6.40 -3.28 13.36
N ASP A 80 -6.39 -4.32 12.55
CA ASP A 80 -6.05 -4.21 11.14
C ASP A 80 -7.02 -3.31 10.39
N THR A 81 -6.50 -2.53 9.45
CA THR A 81 -7.35 -1.82 8.51
C THR A 81 -7.91 -2.78 7.50
N VAL A 82 -9.22 -2.75 7.34
CA VAL A 82 -9.95 -3.46 6.29
C VAL A 82 -10.53 -2.43 5.33
N ILE A 83 -10.14 -2.51 4.06
CA ILE A 83 -10.68 -1.67 2.98
C ILE A 83 -11.77 -2.48 2.28
N THR A 84 -12.98 -1.95 2.26
CA THR A 84 -14.16 -2.60 1.65
C THR A 84 -14.55 -1.86 0.38
N PHE A 85 -14.72 -2.59 -0.71
CA PHE A 85 -15.12 -2.08 -2.01
C PHE A 85 -16.62 -2.22 -2.23
N SER A 86 -17.15 -1.47 -3.21
CA SER A 86 -18.59 -1.41 -3.51
C SER A 86 -19.21 -2.76 -3.88
N ASN A 87 -18.42 -3.67 -4.45
CA ASN A 87 -18.85 -5.03 -4.80
C ASN A 87 -18.68 -6.05 -3.66
N GLY A 88 -18.35 -5.59 -2.43
CA GLY A 88 -18.19 -6.43 -1.25
C GLY A 88 -16.78 -7.04 -1.06
N VAL A 89 -15.86 -6.87 -2.00
CA VAL A 89 -14.45 -7.29 -1.85
C VAL A 89 -13.81 -6.54 -0.68
N LYS A 90 -13.01 -7.26 0.11
CA LYS A 90 -12.30 -6.70 1.27
C LYS A 90 -10.81 -7.03 1.19
N ILE A 91 -9.96 -6.07 1.57
CA ILE A 91 -8.51 -6.25 1.69
C ILE A 91 -8.08 -5.93 3.11
N GLY A 92 -7.27 -6.79 3.70
CA GLY A 92 -6.73 -6.64 5.06
C GLY A 92 -7.51 -7.38 6.14
N GLY A 93 -6.95 -7.38 7.34
CA GLY A 93 -7.47 -8.15 8.47
C GLY A 93 -7.45 -9.65 8.21
N ASN A 94 -8.47 -10.35 8.70
CA ASN A 94 -8.59 -11.80 8.52
C ASN A 94 -9.34 -12.18 7.23
N ASN A 95 -9.46 -11.25 6.27
CA ASN A 95 -10.08 -11.57 4.98
C ASN A 95 -9.15 -12.42 4.10
N PRO A 96 -9.71 -13.22 3.17
CA PRO A 96 -8.92 -13.92 2.19
C PRO A 96 -8.00 -12.98 1.40
N PRO A 97 -6.75 -13.41 1.09
CA PRO A 97 -5.88 -12.62 0.22
C PRO A 97 -6.51 -12.37 -1.14
N VAL A 98 -6.36 -11.15 -1.66
CA VAL A 98 -6.91 -10.78 -2.98
C VAL A 98 -5.91 -11.03 -4.09
N LEU A 99 -6.43 -11.26 -5.31
CA LEU A 99 -5.64 -11.31 -6.54
C LEU A 99 -5.92 -10.08 -7.39
N MET A 100 -4.84 -9.37 -7.74
CA MET A 100 -4.82 -8.28 -8.70
C MET A 100 -3.98 -8.71 -9.90
N ALA A 101 -4.57 -8.87 -11.08
CA ALA A 101 -3.82 -9.31 -12.24
C ALA A 101 -4.21 -8.55 -13.51
N GLY A 102 -3.32 -8.54 -14.50
CA GLY A 102 -3.54 -7.87 -15.77
C GLY A 102 -2.25 -7.38 -16.42
N PRO A 103 -2.31 -6.73 -17.59
CA PRO A 103 -1.12 -6.38 -18.36
C PRO A 103 -0.32 -5.25 -17.71
N CYS A 104 0.99 -5.24 -17.96
CA CYS A 104 1.84 -4.11 -17.56
C CYS A 104 1.32 -2.81 -18.18
N SER A 105 1.16 -2.78 -19.49
CA SER A 105 0.52 -1.69 -20.24
C SER A 105 -0.79 -2.16 -20.86
N VAL A 106 -1.79 -1.29 -20.81
CA VAL A 106 -2.99 -1.48 -21.64
C VAL A 106 -2.67 -1.07 -23.06
N GLU A 107 -2.78 -2.03 -23.97
CA GLU A 107 -2.54 -1.83 -25.41
C GLU A 107 -3.81 -1.40 -26.13
N ASP A 108 -3.68 -0.98 -27.38
CA ASP A 108 -4.78 -0.41 -28.16
C ASP A 108 -5.84 -1.43 -28.60
N ASN A 109 -5.62 -2.71 -28.41
CA ASN A 109 -6.57 -3.77 -28.72
C ASN A 109 -7.42 -4.16 -27.50
N TYR A 110 -8.70 -3.75 -27.52
CA TYR A 110 -9.64 -4.05 -26.45
C TYR A 110 -9.87 -5.55 -26.24
N ASP A 111 -9.98 -6.34 -27.33
CA ASP A 111 -10.27 -7.80 -27.24
C ASP A 111 -9.14 -8.55 -26.52
N ASN A 112 -7.90 -8.13 -26.71
CA ASN A 112 -6.75 -8.66 -26.00
C ASN A 112 -6.83 -8.39 -24.50
N LEU A 113 -7.21 -7.16 -24.12
CA LEU A 113 -7.44 -6.83 -22.71
C LEU A 113 -8.60 -7.63 -22.11
N LEU A 114 -9.70 -7.77 -22.85
CA LEU A 114 -10.87 -8.53 -22.39
C LEU A 114 -10.54 -10.02 -22.19
N GLN A 115 -9.71 -10.64 -23.07
CA GLN A 115 -9.22 -11.99 -22.85
C GLN A 115 -8.45 -12.13 -21.53
N VAL A 116 -7.57 -11.19 -21.24
CA VAL A 116 -6.83 -11.17 -19.96
C VAL A 116 -7.79 -10.98 -18.78
N ALA A 117 -8.70 -10.02 -18.86
CA ALA A 117 -9.68 -9.75 -17.80
C ALA A 117 -10.57 -10.97 -17.52
N THR A 118 -11.03 -11.64 -18.57
CA THR A 118 -11.81 -12.90 -18.47
C THR A 118 -11.01 -13.98 -17.76
N ALA A 119 -9.74 -14.18 -18.15
CA ALA A 119 -8.87 -15.16 -17.49
C ALA A 119 -8.63 -14.82 -16.00
N VAL A 120 -8.49 -13.54 -15.65
CA VAL A 120 -8.38 -13.10 -14.26
C VAL A 120 -9.65 -13.43 -13.48
N LYS A 121 -10.83 -13.20 -14.07
CA LYS A 121 -12.10 -13.53 -13.43
C LYS A 121 -12.29 -15.01 -13.21
N GLU A 122 -11.97 -15.83 -14.22
CA GLU A 122 -12.12 -17.29 -14.20
C GLU A 122 -11.31 -17.96 -13.07
N VAL A 123 -10.13 -17.44 -12.73
CA VAL A 123 -9.32 -17.96 -11.62
C VAL A 123 -9.69 -17.38 -10.26
N GLY A 124 -10.76 -16.58 -10.18
CA GLY A 124 -11.23 -15.97 -8.93
C GLY A 124 -10.55 -14.64 -8.57
N GLY A 125 -9.93 -13.97 -9.53
CA GLY A 125 -9.37 -12.64 -9.33
C GLY A 125 -10.43 -11.58 -9.02
N GLN A 126 -10.05 -10.57 -8.26
CA GLN A 126 -10.94 -9.48 -7.84
C GLN A 126 -10.64 -8.17 -8.56
N PHE A 127 -9.39 -8.00 -9.03
CA PHE A 127 -8.94 -6.73 -9.62
C PHE A 127 -8.28 -6.96 -10.98
N LEU A 128 -8.68 -6.15 -11.95
CA LEU A 128 -7.97 -5.96 -13.21
C LEU A 128 -6.99 -4.81 -13.06
N ARG A 129 -5.68 -5.09 -13.14
CA ARG A 129 -4.67 -4.03 -13.15
C ARG A 129 -4.16 -3.77 -14.57
N GLY A 130 -3.86 -2.53 -14.88
CA GLY A 130 -3.25 -2.17 -16.16
C GLY A 130 -2.71 -0.75 -16.13
N GLY A 131 -1.52 -0.52 -16.71
CA GLY A 131 -0.96 0.81 -16.82
C GLY A 131 -1.52 1.55 -18.04
N ALA A 132 -2.23 2.65 -17.81
CA ALA A 132 -2.68 3.56 -18.86
C ALA A 132 -1.58 4.54 -19.28
N PHE A 133 -0.79 4.98 -18.31
CA PHE A 133 0.40 5.80 -18.44
C PHE A 133 1.64 4.98 -18.11
N LYS A 134 2.78 5.31 -18.74
CA LYS A 134 4.04 4.59 -18.51
C LYS A 134 5.21 5.52 -18.20
N PRO A 135 5.80 5.38 -16.98
CA PRO A 135 7.02 6.12 -16.64
C PRO A 135 8.21 5.47 -17.36
N ARG A 136 8.74 6.12 -18.37
CA ARG A 136 9.87 5.63 -19.14
C ARG A 136 11.10 6.49 -18.90
N THR A 137 12.27 5.85 -18.85
CA THR A 137 13.55 6.55 -18.77
C THR A 137 13.89 7.20 -20.12
N SER A 138 13.54 6.54 -21.22
CA SER A 138 13.70 7.06 -22.56
C SER A 138 12.39 7.69 -23.07
N PRO A 139 12.43 8.91 -23.65
CA PRO A 139 11.24 9.53 -24.24
C PRO A 139 10.78 8.83 -25.53
N TYR A 140 11.62 7.95 -26.09
CA TYR A 140 11.30 7.18 -27.29
C TYR A 140 10.55 5.88 -27.02
N ASP A 141 10.50 5.45 -25.75
CA ASP A 141 9.76 4.27 -25.35
C ASP A 141 8.24 4.54 -25.34
N PHE A 142 7.45 3.50 -25.41
CA PHE A 142 5.99 3.57 -25.34
C PHE A 142 5.52 4.26 -24.03
N GLN A 143 4.78 5.36 -24.16
CA GLN A 143 4.36 6.21 -23.02
C GLN A 143 2.97 5.81 -22.45
N GLY A 144 2.24 4.91 -23.09
CA GLY A 144 0.87 4.55 -22.76
C GLY A 144 -0.17 5.15 -23.73
N TYR A 145 -1.41 4.65 -23.64
CA TYR A 145 -2.54 5.18 -24.42
C TYR A 145 -3.46 6.07 -23.59
N GLU A 146 -3.01 6.47 -22.40
CA GLU A 146 -3.65 7.48 -21.53
C GLU A 146 -5.15 7.24 -21.33
N GLU A 147 -6.01 8.22 -21.56
CA GLU A 147 -7.44 8.12 -21.36
C GLU A 147 -8.09 6.98 -22.17
N LYS A 148 -7.59 6.69 -23.38
CA LYS A 148 -8.09 5.57 -24.18
C LYS A 148 -7.90 4.24 -23.47
N ALA A 149 -6.73 4.05 -22.85
CA ALA A 149 -6.43 2.87 -22.06
C ALA A 149 -7.30 2.78 -20.79
N LEU A 150 -7.59 3.91 -20.15
CA LEU A 150 -8.50 3.97 -19.00
C LEU A 150 -9.94 3.58 -19.39
N LYS A 151 -10.42 4.02 -20.56
CA LYS A 151 -11.73 3.62 -21.10
C LYS A 151 -11.81 2.11 -21.34
N HIS A 152 -10.74 1.51 -21.91
CA HIS A 152 -10.65 0.08 -22.09
C HIS A 152 -10.67 -0.68 -20.76
N LEU A 153 -9.89 -0.21 -19.77
CA LEU A 153 -9.87 -0.82 -18.43
C LEU A 153 -11.24 -0.78 -17.76
N LYS A 154 -11.88 0.39 -17.74
CA LYS A 154 -13.19 0.55 -17.13
C LYS A 154 -14.21 -0.38 -17.77
N ARG A 155 -14.29 -0.38 -19.10
CA ARG A 155 -15.19 -1.25 -19.85
C ARG A 155 -14.94 -2.73 -19.56
N ALA A 156 -13.67 -3.17 -19.57
CA ALA A 156 -13.34 -4.57 -19.24
C ALA A 156 -13.67 -4.92 -17.78
N GLY A 157 -13.49 -3.99 -16.85
CA GLY A 157 -13.91 -4.13 -15.46
C GLY A 157 -15.42 -4.29 -15.31
N GLU A 158 -16.20 -3.46 -15.99
CA GLU A 158 -17.68 -3.53 -16.00
C GLU A 158 -18.18 -4.84 -16.61
N GLU A 159 -17.62 -5.28 -17.75
CA GLU A 159 -18.03 -6.54 -18.44
C GLU A 159 -17.69 -7.80 -17.61
N THR A 160 -16.58 -7.78 -16.83
CA THR A 160 -16.13 -8.94 -16.05
C THR A 160 -16.52 -8.89 -14.58
N GLY A 161 -16.96 -7.72 -14.09
CA GLY A 161 -17.20 -7.47 -12.66
C GLY A 161 -15.92 -7.40 -11.83
N LEU A 162 -14.77 -7.06 -12.45
CA LEU A 162 -13.49 -6.82 -11.79
C LEU A 162 -13.35 -5.36 -11.43
N LEU A 163 -12.77 -5.08 -10.24
CA LEU A 163 -12.37 -3.74 -9.84
C LEU A 163 -11.12 -3.31 -10.62
N VAL A 164 -11.06 -2.05 -11.01
CA VAL A 164 -10.00 -1.52 -11.88
C VAL A 164 -8.90 -0.82 -11.08
N VAL A 165 -7.64 -1.18 -11.38
CA VAL A 165 -6.43 -0.56 -10.79
C VAL A 165 -5.57 0.01 -11.92
N SER A 166 -5.20 1.29 -11.84
CA SER A 166 -4.22 1.90 -12.74
C SER A 166 -3.29 2.87 -12.03
N GLU A 167 -2.07 3.03 -12.57
CA GLU A 167 -1.05 3.89 -12.00
C GLU A 167 -1.31 5.35 -12.36
N LEU A 168 -1.36 6.21 -11.33
CA LEU A 168 -1.35 7.66 -11.43
C LEU A 168 0.10 8.15 -11.38
N MET A 169 0.53 8.87 -12.41
CA MET A 169 1.89 9.38 -12.51
C MET A 169 2.02 10.84 -12.12
N ASP A 170 1.03 11.65 -12.45
CA ASP A 170 0.99 13.09 -12.14
C ASP A 170 -0.36 13.49 -11.52
N ALA A 171 -0.32 14.50 -10.65
CA ALA A 171 -1.52 14.99 -9.98
C ALA A 171 -2.51 15.68 -10.93
N SER A 172 -2.05 16.15 -12.09
CA SER A 172 -2.91 16.74 -13.13
C SER A 172 -3.87 15.73 -13.75
N ASP A 173 -3.51 14.44 -13.77
CA ASP A 173 -4.34 13.38 -14.33
C ASP A 173 -5.38 12.84 -13.32
N LEU A 174 -5.23 13.21 -12.02
CA LEU A 174 -6.10 12.72 -10.95
C LEU A 174 -7.60 12.97 -11.21
N PRO A 175 -8.04 14.18 -11.63
CA PRO A 175 -9.46 14.44 -11.86
C PRO A 175 -10.08 13.52 -12.93
N MET A 176 -9.32 13.18 -13.96
CA MET A 176 -9.76 12.26 -15.00
C MET A 176 -9.73 10.81 -14.47
N MET A 177 -8.66 10.38 -13.83
CA MET A 177 -8.48 8.98 -13.42
C MET A 177 -9.53 8.49 -12.43
N ILE A 178 -10.00 9.33 -11.51
CA ILE A 178 -11.01 8.95 -10.49
C ILE A 178 -12.33 8.46 -11.10
N ASP A 179 -12.63 8.84 -12.35
CA ASP A 179 -13.83 8.42 -13.07
C ASP A 179 -13.71 7.03 -13.69
N TYR A 180 -12.47 6.54 -13.87
CA TYR A 180 -12.19 5.28 -14.59
C TYR A 180 -11.72 4.15 -13.68
N VAL A 181 -11.14 4.46 -12.50
CA VAL A 181 -10.53 3.42 -11.65
C VAL A 181 -11.21 3.32 -10.29
N ASP A 182 -11.18 2.12 -9.72
CA ASP A 182 -11.62 1.86 -8.35
C ASP A 182 -10.47 2.05 -7.35
N VAL A 183 -9.23 1.86 -7.79
CA VAL A 183 -8.03 1.99 -6.98
C VAL A 183 -6.96 2.74 -7.75
N LEU A 184 -6.40 3.79 -7.14
CA LEU A 184 -5.24 4.51 -7.65
C LEU A 184 -3.96 3.79 -7.23
N GLN A 185 -3.03 3.56 -8.16
CA GLN A 185 -1.71 3.04 -7.83
C GLN A 185 -0.68 4.16 -7.88
N ILE A 186 0.14 4.28 -6.84
CA ILE A 186 1.35 5.12 -6.85
C ILE A 186 2.56 4.21 -7.06
N GLY A 187 3.25 4.42 -8.17
CA GLY A 187 4.42 3.64 -8.55
C GLY A 187 5.62 3.88 -7.63
N ALA A 188 6.56 2.93 -7.62
CA ALA A 188 7.75 2.97 -6.77
C ALA A 188 8.63 4.21 -6.99
N ARG A 189 8.64 4.77 -8.22
CA ARG A 189 9.37 6.01 -8.55
C ARG A 189 8.75 7.25 -7.91
N ASN A 190 7.44 7.21 -7.60
CA ASN A 190 6.66 8.31 -7.04
C ASN A 190 6.43 8.20 -5.53
N VAL A 191 7.05 7.24 -4.83
CA VAL A 191 6.89 7.05 -3.38
C VAL A 191 7.31 8.29 -2.58
N GLN A 192 8.23 9.11 -3.09
CA GLN A 192 8.70 10.36 -2.49
C GLN A 192 8.15 11.61 -3.20
N ASN A 193 7.23 11.46 -4.14
CA ASN A 193 6.52 12.58 -4.74
C ASN A 193 5.42 13.08 -3.80
N PHE A 194 5.82 13.83 -2.76
CA PHE A 194 4.91 14.28 -1.71
C PHE A 194 3.78 15.17 -2.20
N LYS A 195 3.95 15.87 -3.35
CA LYS A 195 2.84 16.61 -3.97
C LYS A 195 1.77 15.65 -4.49
N LEU A 196 2.17 14.58 -5.15
CA LEU A 196 1.27 13.54 -5.65
C LEU A 196 0.60 12.79 -4.47
N LEU A 197 1.37 12.41 -3.43
CA LEU A 197 0.82 11.76 -2.24
C LEU A 197 -0.23 12.63 -1.53
N LYS A 198 0.01 13.95 -1.46
CA LYS A 198 -0.98 14.91 -0.91
C LYS A 198 -2.23 15.00 -1.78
N ALA A 199 -2.10 14.94 -3.11
CA ALA A 199 -3.23 14.99 -4.01
C ALA A 199 -4.15 13.78 -3.85
N VAL A 200 -3.60 12.55 -3.87
CA VAL A 200 -4.37 11.32 -3.66
C VAL A 200 -4.90 11.16 -2.23
N GLY A 201 -4.30 11.87 -1.28
CA GLY A 201 -4.80 11.95 0.08
C GLY A 201 -6.09 12.77 0.24
N LYS A 202 -6.50 13.53 -0.79
CA LYS A 202 -7.70 14.38 -0.76
C LYS A 202 -8.91 13.77 -1.47
N VAL A 203 -8.76 12.61 -2.07
CA VAL A 203 -9.84 11.92 -2.79
C VAL A 203 -10.24 10.65 -2.05
N ASP A 204 -11.52 10.28 -2.16
CA ASP A 204 -12.06 9.07 -1.54
C ASP A 204 -11.93 7.86 -2.50
N LYS A 205 -10.68 7.54 -2.85
CA LYS A 205 -10.33 6.33 -3.62
C LYS A 205 -9.22 5.58 -2.89
N PRO A 206 -9.32 4.26 -2.69
CA PRO A 206 -8.21 3.48 -2.16
C PRO A 206 -6.93 3.67 -2.98
N VAL A 207 -5.80 3.70 -2.30
CA VAL A 207 -4.49 3.93 -2.92
C VAL A 207 -3.56 2.75 -2.66
N ILE A 208 -3.10 2.09 -3.72
CA ILE A 208 -1.97 1.17 -3.64
C ILE A 208 -0.68 2.01 -3.70
N LEU A 209 0.09 1.98 -2.63
CA LEU A 209 1.41 2.60 -2.57
C LEU A 209 2.48 1.54 -2.75
N LYS A 210 3.23 1.57 -3.87
CA LYS A 210 4.35 0.66 -4.11
C LYS A 210 5.60 1.14 -3.39
N ARG A 211 6.32 0.22 -2.72
CA ARG A 211 7.57 0.51 -2.05
C ARG A 211 8.61 1.05 -3.05
N GLY A 212 9.31 2.11 -2.67
CA GLY A 212 10.40 2.68 -3.46
C GLY A 212 11.60 1.75 -3.51
N LEU A 213 12.34 1.81 -4.63
CA LEU A 213 13.47 0.91 -4.93
C LEU A 213 14.60 0.95 -3.90
N ALA A 214 14.75 2.07 -3.16
CA ALA A 214 15.75 2.25 -2.11
C ALA A 214 15.14 2.76 -0.80
N SER A 215 13.79 2.65 -0.65
CA SER A 215 13.11 3.12 0.56
C SER A 215 13.30 2.14 1.72
N THR A 216 13.74 2.67 2.85
CA THR A 216 13.62 1.97 4.13
C THR A 216 12.14 1.76 4.48
N ILE A 217 11.84 0.80 5.34
CA ILE A 217 10.46 0.57 5.82
C ILE A 217 9.90 1.84 6.47
N ARG A 218 10.73 2.59 7.22
CA ARG A 218 10.33 3.84 7.87
C ARG A 218 9.94 4.93 6.86
N GLU A 219 10.74 5.17 5.84
CA GLU A 219 10.42 6.13 4.76
C GLU A 219 9.17 5.72 4.00
N TYR A 220 8.98 4.43 3.79
CA TYR A 220 7.81 3.89 3.13
C TYR A 220 6.52 4.12 3.93
N LEU A 221 6.56 3.87 5.25
CA LEU A 221 5.43 4.15 6.13
C LEU A 221 5.18 5.64 6.30
N LEU A 222 6.22 6.49 6.24
CA LEU A 222 6.06 7.95 6.20
C LEU A 222 5.42 8.41 4.88
N ALA A 223 5.67 7.75 3.76
CA ALA A 223 4.97 8.04 2.51
C ALA A 223 3.47 7.72 2.62
N ALA A 224 3.10 6.58 3.23
CA ALA A 224 1.71 6.27 3.56
C ALA A 224 1.09 7.31 4.51
N GLU A 225 1.85 7.76 5.52
CA GLU A 225 1.43 8.82 6.44
C GLU A 225 1.06 10.11 5.71
N HIS A 226 1.79 10.50 4.65
CA HIS A 226 1.44 11.67 3.85
C HIS A 226 0.08 11.56 3.18
N ILE A 227 -0.30 10.37 2.69
CA ILE A 227 -1.63 10.14 2.11
C ILE A 227 -2.69 10.24 3.20
N MET A 228 -2.51 9.52 4.30
CA MET A 228 -3.46 9.48 5.42
C MET A 228 -3.64 10.83 6.11
N TYR A 229 -2.55 11.60 6.27
CA TYR A 229 -2.58 12.94 6.87
C TYR A 229 -3.43 13.94 6.07
N ASN A 230 -3.55 13.74 4.76
CA ASN A 230 -4.37 14.56 3.88
C ASN A 230 -5.83 14.10 3.77
N GLY A 231 -6.23 13.05 4.49
CA GLY A 231 -7.63 12.65 4.67
C GLY A 231 -8.00 11.26 4.15
N ASN A 232 -7.14 10.58 3.38
CA ASN A 232 -7.43 9.26 2.83
C ASN A 232 -6.81 8.13 3.69
N PRO A 233 -7.61 7.41 4.50
CA PRO A 233 -7.11 6.30 5.33
C PRO A 233 -6.98 4.98 4.55
N ASN A 234 -7.48 4.91 3.32
CA ASN A 234 -7.60 3.69 2.52
C ASN A 234 -6.29 3.43 1.73
N VAL A 235 -5.20 3.15 2.44
CA VAL A 235 -3.89 2.87 1.85
C VAL A 235 -3.59 1.39 1.91
N ILE A 236 -3.23 0.80 0.76
CA ILE A 236 -2.75 -0.56 0.58
C ILE A 236 -1.26 -0.47 0.27
N LEU A 237 -0.43 -1.08 1.09
CA LEU A 237 1.00 -1.18 0.84
C LEU A 237 1.29 -2.28 -0.17
N CYS A 238 2.38 -2.15 -0.96
CA CYS A 238 2.78 -3.15 -1.94
C CYS A 238 4.30 -3.34 -1.91
N GLU A 239 4.75 -4.50 -1.40
CA GLU A 239 6.14 -4.92 -1.53
C GLU A 239 6.40 -5.39 -2.95
N ARG A 240 7.41 -4.81 -3.61
CA ARG A 240 7.75 -5.05 -5.02
C ARG A 240 9.26 -5.16 -5.28
N GLY A 241 10.02 -5.43 -4.24
CA GLY A 241 11.47 -5.52 -4.28
C GLY A 241 12.19 -4.19 -4.12
N ILE A 242 13.38 -4.29 -3.58
CA ILE A 242 14.33 -3.19 -3.42
C ILE A 242 15.59 -3.46 -4.25
N ARG A 243 16.31 -2.41 -4.64
CA ARG A 243 17.58 -2.55 -5.35
C ARG A 243 18.59 -3.30 -4.50
N SER A 244 19.35 -4.18 -5.17
CA SER A 244 20.49 -4.87 -4.61
C SER A 244 21.73 -4.59 -5.46
N PHE A 245 22.90 -4.87 -4.91
CA PHE A 245 24.16 -4.90 -5.65
C PHE A 245 24.19 -6.07 -6.65
N ASP A 246 23.51 -7.18 -6.34
CA ASP A 246 23.35 -8.30 -7.24
C ASP A 246 22.06 -8.14 -8.06
N SER A 247 22.24 -7.85 -9.34
CA SER A 247 21.15 -7.69 -10.33
C SER A 247 21.33 -8.58 -11.56
N ALA A 248 22.22 -9.58 -11.47
CA ALA A 248 22.54 -10.45 -12.61
C ALA A 248 21.38 -11.40 -12.96
N PHE A 249 20.67 -11.91 -11.95
CA PHE A 249 19.64 -12.93 -12.11
C PHE A 249 18.22 -12.42 -11.84
N THR A 250 18.09 -11.39 -11.01
CA THR A 250 16.81 -10.78 -10.65
C THR A 250 16.87 -9.28 -10.78
N ARG A 251 15.73 -8.65 -11.13
CA ARG A 251 15.62 -7.19 -11.26
C ARG A 251 15.87 -6.48 -9.91
N ASN A 252 15.32 -7.04 -8.85
CA ASN A 252 15.43 -6.56 -7.47
C ASN A 252 15.43 -7.75 -6.52
N VAL A 253 15.76 -7.51 -5.25
CA VAL A 253 15.54 -8.46 -4.17
C VAL A 253 14.15 -8.26 -3.60
N MET A 254 13.32 -9.32 -3.61
CA MET A 254 12.05 -9.31 -2.89
C MET A 254 12.33 -9.33 -1.39
N ASP A 255 12.00 -8.24 -0.70
CA ASP A 255 12.16 -8.13 0.75
C ASP A 255 10.92 -8.71 1.47
N ILE A 256 10.80 -10.04 1.39
CA ILE A 256 9.68 -10.77 2.01
C ILE A 256 9.65 -10.55 3.53
N ALA A 257 10.81 -10.36 4.18
CA ALA A 257 10.90 -10.07 5.60
C ALA A 257 10.25 -8.73 5.98
N SER A 258 10.15 -7.79 5.05
CA SER A 258 9.48 -6.50 5.30
C SER A 258 7.99 -6.65 5.60
N ILE A 259 7.33 -7.67 5.08
CA ILE A 259 5.88 -7.87 5.26
C ILE A 259 5.52 -8.07 6.75
N PRO A 260 6.05 -9.07 7.47
CA PRO A 260 5.77 -9.24 8.90
C PRO A 260 6.28 -8.06 9.75
N VAL A 261 7.39 -7.41 9.35
CA VAL A 261 7.87 -6.19 10.02
C VAL A 261 6.84 -5.07 9.87
N ILE A 262 6.33 -4.82 8.67
CA ILE A 262 5.31 -3.80 8.43
C ILE A 262 4.04 -4.14 9.22
N LYS A 263 3.55 -5.37 9.20
CA LYS A 263 2.37 -5.79 9.96
C LYS A 263 2.55 -5.65 11.49
N LYS A 264 3.78 -5.73 11.99
CA LYS A 264 4.09 -5.48 13.40
C LYS A 264 3.95 -4.00 13.77
N TYR A 265 4.37 -3.09 12.89
CA TYR A 265 4.44 -1.65 13.18
C TYR A 265 3.29 -0.83 12.59
N SER A 266 2.58 -1.37 11.61
CA SER A 266 1.46 -0.71 10.93
C SER A 266 0.21 -1.61 10.91
N HIS A 267 -0.94 -0.97 10.87
CA HIS A 267 -2.24 -1.64 10.71
C HIS A 267 -2.71 -1.69 9.24
N LEU A 268 -1.93 -1.14 8.31
CA LEU A 268 -2.30 -1.07 6.90
C LEU A 268 -2.15 -2.43 6.23
N PRO A 269 -3.06 -2.81 5.31
CA PRO A 269 -2.90 -4.01 4.50
C PRO A 269 -1.69 -3.90 3.57
N ILE A 270 -1.04 -5.05 3.31
CA ILE A 270 0.12 -5.14 2.43
C ILE A 270 -0.03 -6.30 1.45
N ILE A 271 0.15 -6.01 0.16
CA ILE A 271 0.19 -7.01 -0.91
C ILE A 271 1.62 -7.20 -1.42
N VAL A 272 1.86 -8.27 -2.16
CA VAL A 272 3.15 -8.58 -2.77
C VAL A 272 3.06 -8.57 -4.30
N ASP A 273 4.06 -7.99 -4.97
CA ASP A 273 4.17 -7.91 -6.44
C ASP A 273 5.46 -8.63 -6.90
N PRO A 274 5.41 -9.94 -7.09
CA PRO A 274 6.57 -10.72 -7.52
C PRO A 274 6.99 -10.44 -8.97
N SER A 275 6.07 -10.02 -9.83
CA SER A 275 6.37 -9.71 -11.23
C SER A 275 7.38 -8.57 -11.34
N HIS A 276 7.13 -7.44 -10.66
CA HIS A 276 8.08 -6.32 -10.62
C HIS A 276 9.24 -6.54 -9.64
N GLY A 277 9.02 -7.35 -8.62
CA GLY A 277 10.05 -7.66 -7.63
C GLY A 277 11.21 -8.41 -8.25
N THR A 278 10.94 -9.51 -8.91
CA THR A 278 11.97 -10.39 -9.46
C THR A 278 12.31 -10.11 -10.92
N GLY A 279 11.32 -9.69 -11.72
CA GLY A 279 11.46 -9.53 -13.17
C GLY A 279 11.58 -10.86 -13.93
N GLN A 280 11.23 -11.99 -13.28
CA GLN A 280 11.41 -13.36 -13.81
C GLN A 280 10.12 -14.18 -13.66
N LYS A 281 9.61 -14.75 -14.76
CA LYS A 281 8.37 -15.55 -14.78
C LYS A 281 8.40 -16.72 -13.78
N TYR A 282 9.52 -17.47 -13.73
CA TYR A 282 9.65 -18.67 -12.90
C TYR A 282 9.70 -18.37 -11.39
N LEU A 283 9.95 -17.12 -11.00
CA LEU A 283 9.97 -16.68 -9.59
C LEU A 283 8.62 -16.12 -9.10
N ILE A 284 7.65 -15.93 -10.00
CA ILE A 284 6.35 -15.34 -9.60
C ILE A 284 5.64 -16.23 -8.60
N GLU A 285 5.47 -17.51 -8.91
CA GLU A 285 4.79 -18.46 -8.02
C GLU A 285 5.49 -18.63 -6.67
N PRO A 286 6.80 -18.96 -6.58
CA PRO A 286 7.45 -19.14 -5.29
C PRO A 286 7.46 -17.87 -4.44
N MET A 287 7.61 -16.69 -5.04
CA MET A 287 7.59 -15.43 -4.28
C MET A 287 6.19 -15.01 -3.86
N ALA A 288 5.17 -15.31 -4.66
CA ALA A 288 3.77 -15.14 -4.26
C ALA A 288 3.43 -16.03 -3.06
N LYS A 289 3.82 -17.32 -3.09
CA LYS A 289 3.66 -18.25 -1.97
C LYS A 289 4.36 -17.75 -0.71
N ALA A 290 5.62 -17.35 -0.83
CA ALA A 290 6.38 -16.81 0.29
C ALA A 290 5.69 -15.57 0.89
N GLY A 291 5.23 -14.64 0.05
CA GLY A 291 4.50 -13.45 0.50
C GLY A 291 3.21 -13.79 1.26
N LEU A 292 2.43 -14.75 0.76
CA LEU A 292 1.20 -15.19 1.43
C LEU A 292 1.48 -15.88 2.78
N VAL A 293 2.51 -16.72 2.87
CA VAL A 293 2.90 -17.40 4.13
C VAL A 293 3.27 -16.40 5.21
N VAL A 294 4.00 -15.35 4.87
CA VAL A 294 4.41 -14.32 5.84
C VAL A 294 3.32 -13.27 6.10
N GLY A 295 2.12 -13.45 5.54
CA GLY A 295 0.92 -12.68 5.88
C GLY A 295 0.59 -11.54 4.93
N ALA A 296 0.97 -11.59 3.65
CA ALA A 296 0.49 -10.63 2.67
C ALA A 296 -1.04 -10.76 2.47
N ASP A 297 -1.72 -9.63 2.34
CA ASP A 297 -3.17 -9.52 2.16
C ASP A 297 -3.59 -9.67 0.69
N GLY A 298 -2.65 -9.95 -0.21
CA GLY A 298 -2.92 -10.19 -1.61
C GLY A 298 -1.66 -10.29 -2.47
N VAL A 299 -1.88 -10.64 -3.73
CA VAL A 299 -0.82 -10.79 -4.74
C VAL A 299 -1.16 -9.97 -5.98
N MET A 300 -0.16 -9.28 -6.54
CA MET A 300 -0.26 -8.59 -7.83
C MET A 300 0.60 -9.30 -8.87
N ILE A 301 0.00 -9.68 -10.02
CA ILE A 301 0.69 -10.45 -11.06
C ILE A 301 0.51 -9.78 -12.42
N GLU A 302 1.57 -9.70 -13.22
CA GLU A 302 1.50 -9.29 -14.61
C GLU A 302 1.12 -10.46 -15.53
N VAL A 303 0.06 -10.24 -16.30
CA VAL A 303 -0.49 -11.21 -17.26
C VAL A 303 -0.71 -10.53 -18.60
N HIS A 304 -0.30 -11.17 -19.67
CA HIS A 304 -0.47 -10.63 -21.02
C HIS A 304 -0.95 -11.73 -21.95
N HIS A 305 -1.77 -11.41 -22.96
CA HIS A 305 -2.27 -12.38 -23.94
C HIS A 305 -1.13 -12.94 -24.80
N ASP A 306 -0.15 -12.09 -25.14
CA ASP A 306 1.06 -12.43 -25.90
C ASP A 306 2.28 -11.71 -25.31
N PRO A 307 2.93 -12.28 -24.26
CA PRO A 307 4.04 -11.63 -23.58
C PRO A 307 5.28 -11.35 -24.44
N GLU A 308 5.47 -12.09 -25.50
CA GLU A 308 6.65 -11.92 -26.37
C GLU A 308 6.56 -10.66 -27.23
N ASN A 309 5.35 -10.26 -27.60
CA ASN A 309 5.06 -9.05 -28.37
C ASN A 309 4.54 -7.89 -27.53
N ALA A 310 4.57 -7.99 -26.19
CA ALA A 310 4.11 -6.95 -25.29
C ALA A 310 4.92 -5.65 -25.43
N LEU A 311 4.23 -4.50 -25.49
CA LEU A 311 4.86 -3.18 -25.58
C LEU A 311 5.67 -2.81 -24.32
N SER A 312 5.44 -3.51 -23.22
CA SER A 312 6.18 -3.33 -21.97
C SER A 312 6.25 -4.59 -21.11
N ASP A 313 7.39 -4.79 -20.45
CA ASP A 313 7.64 -5.81 -19.43
C ASP A 313 7.22 -7.26 -19.79
N GLY A 314 7.25 -7.64 -21.08
CA GLY A 314 6.86 -8.96 -21.55
C GLY A 314 7.70 -10.10 -20.94
N LYS A 315 8.98 -9.84 -20.60
CA LYS A 315 9.87 -10.85 -20.00
C LYS A 315 9.36 -11.38 -18.66
N GLN A 316 8.66 -10.57 -17.90
CA GLN A 316 8.12 -10.93 -16.57
C GLN A 316 6.63 -11.25 -16.59
N SER A 317 5.90 -10.92 -17.68
CA SER A 317 4.46 -11.16 -17.79
C SER A 317 4.18 -12.64 -18.07
N LEU A 318 3.25 -13.24 -17.34
CA LEU A 318 2.76 -14.58 -17.62
C LEU A 318 1.84 -14.56 -18.84
N SER A 319 1.90 -15.60 -19.68
CA SER A 319 0.83 -15.85 -20.63
C SER A 319 -0.44 -16.33 -19.91
N ILE A 320 -1.60 -16.22 -20.54
CA ILE A 320 -2.87 -16.69 -19.94
C ILE A 320 -2.81 -18.16 -19.48
N PRO A 321 -2.29 -19.11 -20.29
CA PRO A 321 -2.15 -20.50 -19.83
C PRO A 321 -1.25 -20.63 -18.59
N MET A 322 -0.05 -20.02 -18.60
CA MET A 322 0.87 -20.05 -17.45
C MET A 322 0.23 -19.43 -16.21
N PHE A 323 -0.51 -18.34 -16.38
CA PHE A 323 -1.20 -17.67 -15.26
C PHE A 323 -2.25 -18.61 -14.63
N LYS A 324 -3.07 -19.30 -15.43
CA LYS A 324 -4.06 -20.26 -14.92
C LYS A 324 -3.40 -21.39 -14.13
N GLU A 325 -2.28 -21.93 -14.62
CA GLU A 325 -1.52 -22.95 -13.90
C GLU A 325 -0.97 -22.44 -12.57
N VAL A 326 -0.33 -21.27 -12.59
CA VAL A 326 0.19 -20.65 -11.35
C VAL A 326 -0.93 -20.42 -10.34
N MET A 327 -2.09 -19.94 -10.79
CA MET A 327 -3.22 -19.69 -9.89
C MET A 327 -3.84 -20.95 -9.33
N THR A 328 -3.91 -22.04 -10.09
CA THR A 328 -4.33 -23.35 -9.57
C THR A 328 -3.45 -23.76 -8.37
N ARG A 329 -2.12 -23.71 -8.55
CA ARG A 329 -1.16 -24.06 -7.49
C ARG A 329 -1.15 -23.09 -6.32
N LEU A 330 -1.42 -21.79 -6.56
CA LEU A 330 -1.53 -20.79 -5.48
C LEU A 330 -2.82 -20.99 -4.67
N ASN A 331 -3.93 -21.30 -5.29
CA ASN A 331 -5.20 -21.56 -4.61
C ASN A 331 -5.13 -22.81 -3.74
N GLU A 332 -4.56 -23.90 -4.25
CA GLU A 332 -4.30 -25.13 -3.48
C GLU A 332 -3.42 -24.82 -2.26
N PHE A 333 -2.33 -24.10 -2.47
CA PHE A 333 -1.39 -23.69 -1.40
C PHE A 333 -2.07 -22.79 -0.36
N SER A 334 -2.85 -21.80 -0.78
CA SER A 334 -3.57 -20.89 0.13
C SER A 334 -4.56 -21.64 1.03
N ASN A 335 -5.22 -22.66 0.50
CA ASN A 335 -6.11 -23.54 1.27
C ASN A 335 -5.35 -24.35 2.31
N LEU A 336 -4.16 -24.86 1.97
CA LEU A 336 -3.30 -25.58 2.93
C LEU A 336 -2.82 -24.67 4.06
N VAL A 337 -2.34 -23.47 3.74
CA VAL A 337 -1.85 -22.51 4.74
C VAL A 337 -2.94 -22.13 5.75
N ARG A 338 -4.18 -21.91 5.29
CA ARG A 338 -5.32 -21.60 6.17
C ARG A 338 -5.69 -22.73 7.15
N GLN A 339 -5.32 -23.96 6.85
CA GLN A 339 -5.57 -25.12 7.74
C GLN A 339 -4.50 -25.26 8.83
N VAL A 340 -3.35 -24.61 8.65
CA VAL A 340 -2.17 -24.78 9.51
C VAL A 340 -1.91 -23.56 10.40
N VAL A 341 -2.41 -22.39 10.02
CA VAL A 341 -2.31 -21.12 10.75
C VAL A 341 -3.66 -20.74 11.36
#